data_299e9cb814363792e728458890db9af7
#
_entry.id   299e9cb814363792e728458890db9af7
#
_cell.length_a   1.000
_cell.length_b   1.000
_cell.length_c   1.000
_cell.angle_alpha   90.00
_cell.angle_beta   90.00
_cell.angle_gamma   90.00
#
_symmetry.space_group_name_H-M   'P 1'
#
loop_
_entity.id
_entity.type
_entity.pdbx_description
1 polymer ?
#
loop_
_entity_poly.entity_id
_entity_poly.type
_entity_poly.pdbx_seq_one_letter_code
_entity_poly.pdbx_strand_id
1 'polypeptide(L)'
;MRKPKIREIKEAVTSLVKGPYTSAFPFAPAKIYEAFRGQPEFHEEDCIGCGACAEVCPARTIDVIDEGNTRTLIHHFDNCIYCGQCEANCTTKKGIILSGKFDLAVFDREQAVTTVEKELVRCEHCGDIITTVDQLKWIARKTGSLSVANPTLTIALHKDLGVTVDPSPHDGKPVGRGDSYRMLCPACRREVYLTEDWLG
;
A
#
# COMPACT_ATOMS: atom_id res chain seq x y z
N MET A 1 -40.49 7.99 41.21
CA MET A 1 -40.25 8.33 39.78
C MET A 1 -39.73 9.77 39.72
N ARG A 2 -38.60 10.02 39.02
CA ARG A 2 -38.10 11.39 38.80
C ARG A 2 -39.00 12.10 37.79
N LYS A 3 -39.37 13.34 38.06
CA LYS A 3 -40.16 14.14 37.10
C LYS A 3 -39.30 14.44 35.86
N PRO A 4 -39.86 14.38 34.64
CA PRO A 4 -39.15 14.69 33.43
C PRO A 4 -38.69 16.15 33.42
N LYS A 5 -37.49 16.40 32.92
CA LYS A 5 -36.95 17.75 32.79
C LYS A 5 -37.61 18.46 31.59
N ILE A 6 -37.75 19.77 31.64
CA ILE A 6 -38.32 20.58 30.55
C ILE A 6 -37.62 20.31 29.20
N ARG A 7 -36.31 20.04 29.23
CA ARG A 7 -35.55 19.68 28.05
C ARG A 7 -36.03 18.34 27.42
N GLU A 8 -36.32 17.35 28.25
CA GLU A 8 -36.80 16.03 27.80
C GLU A 8 -38.19 16.14 27.16
N ILE A 9 -39.09 16.99 27.75
CA ILE A 9 -40.40 17.25 27.19
C ILE A 9 -40.28 17.98 25.84
N LYS A 10 -39.40 18.98 25.75
CA LYS A 10 -39.13 19.70 24.50
C LYS A 10 -38.65 18.77 23.39
N GLU A 11 -37.72 17.86 23.69
CA GLU A 11 -37.20 16.87 22.70
C GLU A 11 -38.33 15.89 22.30
N ALA A 12 -39.13 15.41 23.22
CA ALA A 12 -40.25 14.53 22.91
C ALA A 12 -41.27 15.22 21.97
N VAL A 13 -41.65 16.47 22.25
CA VAL A 13 -42.55 17.24 21.38
C VAL A 13 -41.89 17.49 20.01
N THR A 14 -40.61 17.81 19.98
CA THR A 14 -39.86 18.00 18.72
C THR A 14 -39.84 16.73 17.87
N SER A 15 -39.63 15.57 18.48
CA SER A 15 -39.63 14.27 17.76
C SER A 15 -41.01 13.91 17.23
N LEU A 16 -42.10 14.25 17.97
CA LEU A 16 -43.45 14.03 17.47
C LEU A 16 -43.80 14.91 16.27
N VAL A 17 -43.29 16.16 16.22
CA VAL A 17 -43.62 17.12 15.16
C VAL A 17 -42.69 16.93 13.94
N LYS A 18 -41.39 16.75 14.15
CA LYS A 18 -40.38 16.64 13.07
C LYS A 18 -40.15 15.22 12.58
N GLY A 19 -40.64 14.22 13.29
CA GLY A 19 -40.38 12.82 13.04
C GLY A 19 -39.02 12.35 13.58
N PRO A 20 -38.63 11.08 13.28
CA PRO A 20 -37.39 10.51 13.77
C PRO A 20 -36.14 11.18 13.13
N TYR A 21 -35.09 11.30 13.91
CA TYR A 21 -33.79 11.82 13.44
C TYR A 21 -32.97 10.78 12.67
N THR A 22 -33.47 9.56 12.58
CA THR A 22 -32.83 8.46 11.84
C THR A 22 -32.98 8.63 10.33
N SER A 23 -32.01 8.19 9.55
CA SER A 23 -32.12 8.14 8.09
C SER A 23 -33.12 7.07 7.68
N ALA A 24 -33.80 7.28 6.53
CA ALA A 24 -34.72 6.29 5.96
C ALA A 24 -34.00 5.17 5.15
N PHE A 25 -32.68 5.04 5.30
CA PHE A 25 -31.92 3.95 4.67
C PHE A 25 -32.42 2.57 5.18
N PRO A 26 -32.58 1.54 4.31
CA PRO A 26 -32.23 1.50 2.88
C PRO A 26 -33.32 2.00 1.92
N PHE A 27 -34.50 2.43 2.44
CA PHE A 27 -35.65 2.84 1.62
C PHE A 27 -35.46 4.20 0.92
N ALA A 28 -34.50 5.02 1.42
CA ALA A 28 -34.05 6.24 0.76
C ALA A 28 -32.53 6.31 0.81
N PRO A 29 -31.87 6.99 -0.16
CA PRO A 29 -30.42 7.14 -0.17
C PRO A 29 -29.95 7.87 1.09
N ALA A 30 -28.87 7.36 1.70
CA ALA A 30 -28.23 7.99 2.82
C ALA A 30 -27.45 9.24 2.38
N LYS A 31 -27.52 10.30 3.17
CA LYS A 31 -26.71 11.49 2.94
C LYS A 31 -25.32 11.26 3.53
N ILE A 32 -24.33 11.09 2.66
CA ILE A 32 -22.92 10.94 3.06
C ILE A 32 -22.30 12.34 3.09
N TYR A 33 -21.54 12.64 4.15
CA TYR A 33 -20.81 13.89 4.30
C TYR A 33 -19.37 13.71 3.80
N GLU A 34 -18.73 14.77 3.27
CA GLU A 34 -17.36 14.74 2.75
C GLU A 34 -16.32 14.24 3.78
N ALA A 35 -16.53 14.53 5.04
CA ALA A 35 -15.66 14.06 6.13
C ALA A 35 -15.94 12.63 6.60
N PHE A 36 -16.83 11.90 5.90
CA PHE A 36 -17.14 10.52 6.28
C PHE A 36 -15.96 9.60 5.94
N ARG A 37 -15.59 8.76 6.91
CA ARG A 37 -14.51 7.78 6.77
C ARG A 37 -15.11 6.42 6.46
N GLY A 38 -15.35 6.16 5.18
CA GLY A 38 -15.82 4.86 4.70
C GLY A 38 -14.68 3.89 4.42
N GLN A 39 -14.95 2.88 3.63
CA GLN A 39 -14.01 1.82 3.29
C GLN A 39 -12.75 2.40 2.62
N PRO A 40 -11.54 2.06 3.12
CA PRO A 40 -10.30 2.32 2.39
C PRO A 40 -10.26 1.50 1.09
N GLU A 41 -9.94 2.16 -0.01
CA GLU A 41 -9.83 1.55 -1.34
C GLU A 41 -8.44 1.76 -1.90
N PHE A 42 -7.87 0.70 -2.49
CA PHE A 42 -6.62 0.78 -3.22
C PHE A 42 -6.87 1.36 -4.62
N HIS A 43 -6.03 2.32 -5.00
CA HIS A 43 -5.94 2.84 -6.36
C HIS A 43 -4.74 2.20 -7.03
N GLU A 44 -4.99 1.24 -7.93
CA GLU A 44 -3.95 0.42 -8.53
C GLU A 44 -2.88 1.24 -9.25
N GLU A 45 -3.25 2.27 -9.99
CA GLU A 45 -2.33 3.13 -10.73
C GLU A 45 -1.42 3.98 -9.82
N ASP A 46 -1.92 4.37 -8.64
CA ASP A 46 -1.21 5.23 -7.70
C ASP A 46 -0.52 4.42 -6.57
N CYS A 47 -0.92 3.17 -6.36
CA CYS A 47 -0.32 2.30 -5.37
C CYS A 47 1.02 1.76 -5.89
N ILE A 48 2.09 1.96 -5.13
CA ILE A 48 3.44 1.47 -5.45
C ILE A 48 3.82 0.19 -4.70
N GLY A 49 2.90 -0.42 -3.96
CA GLY A 49 3.16 -1.66 -3.22
C GLY A 49 4.19 -1.55 -2.09
N CYS A 50 4.40 -0.36 -1.52
CA CYS A 50 5.44 -0.14 -0.50
C CYS A 50 5.15 -0.75 0.88
N GLY A 51 3.91 -1.16 1.16
CA GLY A 51 3.50 -1.74 2.44
C GLY A 51 3.36 -0.75 3.60
N ALA A 52 3.59 0.55 3.41
CA ALA A 52 3.52 1.54 4.49
C ALA A 52 2.14 1.59 5.18
N CYS A 53 1.06 1.35 4.43
CA CYS A 53 -0.30 1.29 4.97
C CYS A 53 -0.48 0.11 5.95
N ALA A 54 0.18 -1.02 5.73
CA ALA A 54 0.16 -2.17 6.62
C ALA A 54 0.91 -1.87 7.93
N GLU A 55 2.10 -1.27 7.85
CA GLU A 55 2.94 -0.94 8.99
C GLU A 55 2.27 0.07 9.96
N VAL A 56 1.52 1.02 9.43
CA VAL A 56 0.85 2.04 10.26
C VAL A 56 -0.55 1.62 10.73
N CYS A 57 -1.04 0.45 10.33
CA CYS A 57 -2.38 0.00 10.65
C CYS A 57 -2.47 -0.48 12.11
N PRO A 58 -3.17 0.22 13.02
CA PRO A 58 -3.25 -0.18 14.43
C PRO A 58 -4.06 -1.47 14.62
N ALA A 59 -5.02 -1.73 13.74
CA ALA A 59 -5.86 -2.93 13.78
C ALA A 59 -5.26 -4.10 12.99
N ARG A 60 -4.11 -3.91 12.31
CA ARG A 60 -3.43 -4.91 11.47
C ARG A 60 -4.37 -5.60 10.48
N THR A 61 -5.14 -4.78 9.77
CA THR A 61 -6.13 -5.26 8.79
C THR A 61 -5.62 -5.26 7.36
N ILE A 62 -4.35 -4.93 7.17
CA ILE A 62 -3.71 -4.95 5.85
C ILE A 62 -2.55 -5.93 5.89
N ASP A 63 -2.69 -7.01 5.14
CA ASP A 63 -1.66 -8.01 4.96
C ASP A 63 -0.82 -7.69 3.72
N VAL A 64 0.46 -8.02 3.78
CA VAL A 64 1.40 -7.94 2.66
C VAL A 64 1.95 -9.34 2.42
N ILE A 65 1.58 -9.92 1.29
CA ILE A 65 1.97 -11.28 0.91
C ILE A 65 2.83 -11.21 -0.34
N ASP A 66 4.03 -11.77 -0.25
CA ASP A 66 4.98 -11.84 -1.35
C ASP A 66 5.08 -13.28 -1.85
N GLU A 67 4.47 -13.57 -3.00
CA GLU A 67 4.48 -14.89 -3.62
C GLU A 67 5.06 -14.83 -5.03
N GLY A 68 6.01 -15.73 -5.34
CA GLY A 68 6.67 -15.74 -6.63
C GLY A 68 7.28 -14.37 -6.96
N ASN A 69 6.77 -13.71 -7.99
CA ASN A 69 7.21 -12.37 -8.42
C ASN A 69 6.16 -11.28 -8.17
N THR A 70 5.17 -11.57 -7.34
CA THR A 70 4.06 -10.65 -7.06
C THR A 70 3.97 -10.35 -5.58
N ARG A 71 3.74 -9.08 -5.24
CA ARG A 71 3.32 -8.61 -3.93
C ARG A 71 1.84 -8.32 -3.96
N THR A 72 1.08 -8.96 -3.08
CA THR A 72 -0.34 -8.71 -2.89
C THR A 72 -0.56 -8.01 -1.56
N LEU A 73 -1.19 -6.84 -1.59
CA LEU A 73 -1.70 -6.19 -0.39
C LEU A 73 -3.18 -6.51 -0.28
N ILE A 74 -3.59 -7.03 0.88
CA ILE A 74 -4.97 -7.45 1.17
C ILE A 74 -5.46 -6.61 2.35
N HIS A 75 -6.53 -5.85 2.15
CA HIS A 75 -7.18 -5.11 3.22
C HIS A 75 -8.47 -5.80 3.63
N HIS A 76 -8.56 -6.20 4.90
CA HIS A 76 -9.72 -6.81 5.54
C HIS A 76 -10.59 -5.72 6.18
N PHE A 77 -11.64 -5.29 5.48
CA PHE A 77 -12.46 -4.18 5.96
C PHE A 77 -13.46 -4.58 7.07
N ASP A 78 -13.68 -5.87 7.30
CA ASP A 78 -14.48 -6.40 8.40
C ASP A 78 -13.86 -6.17 9.79
N ASN A 79 -12.54 -6.06 9.87
CA ASN A 79 -11.78 -5.76 11.09
C ASN A 79 -11.29 -4.30 11.14
N CYS A 80 -11.55 -3.52 10.09
CA CYS A 80 -11.07 -2.15 9.98
C CYS A 80 -11.81 -1.20 10.94
N ILE A 81 -11.07 -0.34 11.63
CA ILE A 81 -11.62 0.71 12.52
C ILE A 81 -11.79 2.07 11.83
N TYR A 82 -11.55 2.14 10.53
CA TYR A 82 -11.71 3.35 9.70
C TYR A 82 -10.97 4.59 10.22
N CYS A 83 -9.82 4.40 10.85
CA CYS A 83 -9.05 5.48 11.48
C CYS A 83 -8.36 6.42 10.49
N GLY A 84 -8.17 6.02 9.22
CA GLY A 84 -7.55 6.82 8.16
C GLY A 84 -6.02 6.88 8.22
N GLN A 85 -5.35 6.11 9.09
CA GLN A 85 -3.88 6.11 9.16
C GLN A 85 -3.22 5.61 7.87
N CYS A 86 -3.82 4.64 7.17
CA CYS A 86 -3.33 4.14 5.89
C CYS A 86 -3.29 5.24 4.82
N GLU A 87 -4.35 6.07 4.71
CA GLU A 87 -4.40 7.20 3.79
C GLU A 87 -3.41 8.30 4.18
N ALA A 88 -3.41 8.71 5.47
CA ALA A 88 -2.55 9.78 5.97
C ALA A 88 -1.05 9.49 5.76
N ASN A 89 -0.64 8.21 5.89
CA ASN A 89 0.74 7.76 5.76
C ASN A 89 1.06 7.11 4.41
N CYS A 90 0.13 7.16 3.44
CA CYS A 90 0.39 6.66 2.10
C CYS A 90 1.56 7.40 1.46
N THR A 91 2.56 6.67 0.96
CA THR A 91 3.78 7.24 0.38
C THR A 91 3.47 8.11 -0.85
N THR A 92 2.53 7.70 -1.68
CA THR A 92 2.10 8.45 -2.87
C THR A 92 0.99 9.46 -2.56
N LYS A 93 0.38 9.40 -1.37
CA LYS A 93 -0.82 10.18 -0.95
C LYS A 93 -2.09 9.86 -1.73
N LYS A 94 -2.05 8.88 -2.63
CA LYS A 94 -3.17 8.50 -3.50
C LYS A 94 -3.36 6.99 -3.63
N GLY A 95 -2.39 6.18 -3.21
CA GLY A 95 -2.41 4.72 -3.39
C GLY A 95 -3.45 4.00 -2.55
N ILE A 96 -3.91 4.58 -1.44
CA ILE A 96 -5.05 4.13 -0.65
C ILE A 96 -5.78 5.35 -0.11
N ILE A 97 -7.09 5.41 -0.32
CA ILE A 97 -7.93 6.55 0.05
C ILE A 97 -9.21 6.03 0.72
N LEU A 98 -9.70 6.75 1.71
CA LEU A 98 -10.99 6.48 2.33
C LEU A 98 -12.11 6.88 1.37
N SER A 99 -12.98 5.95 1.05
CA SER A 99 -14.14 6.19 0.19
C SER A 99 -15.36 6.66 0.97
N GLY A 100 -16.44 7.01 0.25
CA GLY A 100 -17.76 7.26 0.86
C GLY A 100 -18.57 5.98 1.11
N LYS A 101 -18.03 4.78 0.86
CA LYS A 101 -18.75 3.52 1.04
C LYS A 101 -18.95 3.21 2.52
N PHE A 102 -20.21 3.07 2.92
CA PHE A 102 -20.62 2.79 4.31
C PHE A 102 -21.42 1.50 4.42
N ASP A 103 -22.08 1.07 3.35
CA ASP A 103 -22.83 -0.19 3.32
C ASP A 103 -21.88 -1.32 2.92
N LEU A 104 -21.28 -1.93 3.94
CA LEU A 104 -20.23 -2.93 3.82
C LEU A 104 -20.68 -4.30 4.32
N ALA A 105 -22.01 -4.49 4.48
CA ALA A 105 -22.56 -5.74 4.95
C ALA A 105 -22.41 -6.82 3.87
N VAL A 106 -21.76 -7.90 4.22
CA VAL A 106 -21.56 -9.08 3.37
C VAL A 106 -22.02 -10.33 4.10
N PHE A 107 -22.45 -11.34 3.38
CA PHE A 107 -22.87 -12.64 3.95
C PHE A 107 -21.68 -13.55 4.22
N ASP A 108 -20.62 -13.41 3.42
CA ASP A 108 -19.40 -14.20 3.55
C ASP A 108 -18.23 -13.27 3.89
N ARG A 109 -17.50 -13.63 4.94
CA ARG A 109 -16.35 -12.88 5.41
C ARG A 109 -15.21 -12.81 4.39
N GLU A 110 -15.08 -13.81 3.53
CA GLU A 110 -14.08 -13.83 2.46
C GLU A 110 -14.32 -12.72 1.42
N GLN A 111 -15.54 -12.20 1.32
CA GLN A 111 -15.87 -11.06 0.46
C GLN A 111 -15.52 -9.70 1.10
N ALA A 112 -15.18 -9.70 2.39
CA ALA A 112 -14.85 -8.48 3.14
C ALA A 112 -13.39 -8.05 2.92
N VAL A 113 -12.86 -8.17 1.71
CA VAL A 113 -11.49 -7.84 1.35
C VAL A 113 -11.41 -6.96 0.12
N THR A 114 -10.36 -6.14 0.05
CA THR A 114 -9.90 -5.46 -1.17
C THR A 114 -8.43 -5.76 -1.37
N THR A 115 -8.02 -5.98 -2.61
CA THR A 115 -6.65 -6.40 -2.94
C THR A 115 -6.05 -5.49 -4.00
N VAL A 116 -4.71 -5.39 -3.98
CA VAL A 116 -3.92 -4.81 -5.06
C VAL A 116 -2.65 -5.62 -5.23
N GLU A 117 -2.28 -5.90 -6.47
CA GLU A 117 -1.11 -6.69 -6.83
C GLU A 117 -0.05 -5.82 -7.47
N LYS A 118 1.23 -6.09 -7.16
CA LYS A 118 2.38 -5.36 -7.69
C LYS A 118 3.53 -6.31 -8.00
N GLU A 119 4.19 -6.07 -9.11
CA GLU A 119 5.35 -6.85 -9.54
C GLU A 119 6.56 -6.58 -8.63
N LEU A 120 7.21 -7.66 -8.17
CA LEU A 120 8.41 -7.60 -7.33
C LEU A 120 9.68 -7.56 -8.16
N VAL A 121 10.65 -6.83 -7.65
CA VAL A 121 12.06 -6.88 -8.12
C VAL A 121 12.87 -7.69 -7.13
N ARG A 122 13.50 -8.75 -7.65
CA ARG A 122 14.34 -9.64 -6.85
C ARG A 122 15.82 -9.45 -7.16
N CYS A 123 16.62 -9.80 -6.19
CA CYS A 123 18.07 -9.84 -6.33
C CYS A 123 18.48 -10.95 -7.30
N GLU A 124 19.27 -10.62 -8.32
CA GLU A 124 19.75 -11.56 -9.32
C GLU A 124 20.80 -12.55 -8.76
N HIS A 125 21.31 -12.30 -7.56
CA HIS A 125 22.26 -13.18 -6.88
C HIS A 125 21.61 -14.10 -5.85
N CYS A 126 20.97 -13.54 -4.82
CA CYS A 126 20.41 -14.33 -3.71
C CYS A 126 18.89 -14.59 -3.81
N GLY A 127 18.19 -13.97 -4.77
CA GLY A 127 16.73 -14.10 -4.92
C GLY A 127 15.91 -13.27 -3.93
N ASP A 128 16.52 -12.59 -2.96
CA ASP A 128 15.83 -11.75 -2.00
C ASP A 128 15.04 -10.63 -2.67
N ILE A 129 13.93 -10.23 -2.03
CA ILE A 129 13.08 -9.14 -2.51
C ILE A 129 13.80 -7.82 -2.27
N ILE A 130 13.93 -7.01 -3.33
CA ILE A 130 14.44 -5.65 -3.24
C ILE A 130 13.29 -4.70 -2.94
N THR A 131 12.30 -4.66 -3.81
CA THR A 131 11.07 -3.87 -3.70
C THR A 131 10.14 -4.19 -4.87
N THR A 132 9.11 -3.36 -5.10
CA THR A 132 8.25 -3.45 -6.29
C THR A 132 8.79 -2.59 -7.44
N VAL A 133 8.45 -2.96 -8.67
CA VAL A 133 8.80 -2.19 -9.88
C VAL A 133 8.27 -0.75 -9.79
N ASP A 134 7.02 -0.60 -9.37
CA ASP A 134 6.37 0.71 -9.26
C ASP A 134 7.05 1.60 -8.20
N GLN A 135 7.55 1.01 -7.11
CA GLN A 135 8.28 1.76 -6.10
C GLN A 135 9.63 2.26 -6.64
N LEU A 136 10.35 1.46 -7.41
CA LEU A 136 11.59 1.92 -8.05
C LEU A 136 11.33 3.05 -9.04
N LYS A 137 10.29 2.92 -9.88
CA LYS A 137 9.87 3.97 -10.80
C LYS A 137 9.48 5.26 -10.07
N TRP A 138 8.75 5.14 -8.97
CA TRP A 138 8.36 6.29 -8.14
C TRP A 138 9.59 6.97 -7.52
N ILE A 139 10.54 6.22 -6.95
CA ILE A 139 11.78 6.75 -6.39
C ILE A 139 12.59 7.46 -7.48
N ALA A 140 12.77 6.84 -8.63
CA ALA A 140 13.52 7.44 -9.75
C ALA A 140 12.90 8.77 -10.20
N ARG A 141 11.57 8.86 -10.31
CA ARG A 141 10.86 10.11 -10.61
C ARG A 141 11.08 11.18 -9.54
N LYS A 142 11.10 10.80 -8.26
CA LYS A 142 11.29 11.73 -7.13
C LYS A 142 12.73 12.24 -7.02
N THR A 143 13.70 11.39 -7.28
CA THR A 143 15.14 11.75 -7.23
C THR A 143 15.62 12.45 -8.51
N GLY A 144 14.86 12.30 -9.61
CA GLY A 144 15.19 12.92 -10.89
C GLY A 144 16.59 12.53 -11.36
N SER A 145 17.44 13.50 -11.73
CA SER A 145 18.81 13.26 -12.23
C SER A 145 19.71 12.57 -11.21
N LEU A 146 19.42 12.66 -9.92
CA LEU A 146 20.20 11.96 -8.88
C LEU A 146 19.97 10.44 -8.90
N SER A 147 18.97 9.94 -9.60
CA SER A 147 18.70 8.49 -9.74
C SER A 147 19.90 7.75 -10.36
N VAL A 148 20.70 8.39 -11.21
CA VAL A 148 21.89 7.79 -11.84
C VAL A 148 23.01 7.48 -10.85
N ALA A 149 23.01 8.09 -9.67
CA ALA A 149 23.97 7.78 -8.61
C ALA A 149 23.70 6.45 -7.91
N ASN A 150 22.51 5.86 -8.09
CA ASN A 150 22.16 4.57 -7.53
C ASN A 150 22.12 3.50 -8.64
N PRO A 151 23.02 2.51 -8.61
CA PRO A 151 23.08 1.48 -9.65
C PRO A 151 21.76 0.72 -9.83
N THR A 152 21.04 0.41 -8.75
CA THR A 152 19.75 -0.28 -8.81
C THR A 152 18.71 0.51 -9.59
N LEU A 153 18.61 1.84 -9.35
CA LEU A 153 17.69 2.71 -10.09
C LEU A 153 18.10 2.87 -11.54
N THR A 154 19.41 3.00 -11.82
CA THR A 154 19.92 3.10 -13.18
C THR A 154 19.63 1.82 -13.99
N ILE A 155 19.86 0.65 -13.40
CA ILE A 155 19.58 -0.64 -14.05
C ILE A 155 18.07 -0.81 -14.29
N ALA A 156 17.25 -0.47 -13.28
CA ALA A 156 15.78 -0.52 -13.41
C ALA A 156 15.29 0.38 -14.56
N LEU A 157 15.85 1.58 -14.68
CA LEU A 157 15.53 2.51 -15.77
C LEU A 157 15.96 1.95 -17.13
N HIS A 158 17.15 1.36 -17.23
CA HIS A 158 17.63 0.74 -18.48
C HIS A 158 16.77 -0.46 -18.89
N LYS A 159 16.31 -1.27 -17.93
CA LYS A 159 15.37 -2.37 -18.19
C LYS A 159 14.02 -1.85 -18.69
N ASP A 160 13.49 -0.81 -18.07
CA ASP A 160 12.22 -0.18 -18.47
C ASP A 160 12.29 0.42 -19.90
N LEU A 161 13.45 0.92 -20.29
CA LEU A 161 13.71 1.44 -21.64
C LEU A 161 14.07 0.34 -22.69
N GLY A 162 14.16 -0.92 -22.26
CA GLY A 162 14.56 -2.03 -23.13
C GLY A 162 16.00 -1.95 -23.64
N VAL A 163 16.87 -1.20 -22.98
CA VAL A 163 18.29 -1.01 -23.38
C VAL A 163 19.19 -2.14 -22.88
N THR A 164 18.83 -2.79 -21.78
CA THR A 164 19.59 -3.89 -21.20
C THR A 164 18.97 -5.24 -21.54
N VAL A 165 19.83 -6.20 -21.87
CA VAL A 165 19.45 -7.61 -21.99
C VAL A 165 19.44 -8.23 -20.59
N ASP A 166 18.60 -9.23 -20.37
CA ASP A 166 18.61 -9.97 -19.09
C ASP A 166 20.01 -10.57 -18.85
N PRO A 167 20.55 -10.41 -17.63
CA PRO A 167 21.86 -10.91 -17.30
C PRO A 167 21.90 -12.44 -17.40
N SER A 168 23.06 -12.97 -17.73
CA SER A 168 23.28 -14.43 -17.67
C SER A 168 22.94 -14.96 -16.27
N PRO A 169 22.41 -16.21 -16.19
CA PRO A 169 22.15 -16.84 -14.88
C PRO A 169 23.40 -16.78 -14.00
N HIS A 170 23.20 -16.56 -12.71
CA HIS A 170 24.30 -16.54 -11.75
C HIS A 170 24.80 -17.96 -11.50
N ASP A 171 26.09 -18.22 -11.74
CA ASP A 171 26.70 -19.56 -11.63
C ASP A 171 26.98 -20.02 -10.19
N GLY A 172 26.34 -19.40 -9.18
CA GLY A 172 26.59 -19.72 -7.76
C GLY A 172 27.94 -19.26 -7.23
N LYS A 173 28.72 -18.50 -8.01
CA LYS A 173 30.01 -17.91 -7.59
C LYS A 173 29.77 -16.72 -6.65
N PRO A 174 30.76 -16.38 -5.80
CA PRO A 174 30.72 -15.13 -5.03
C PRO A 174 30.55 -13.92 -5.96
N VAL A 175 29.81 -12.91 -5.50
CA VAL A 175 29.68 -11.65 -6.25
C VAL A 175 31.04 -10.97 -6.39
N GLY A 176 31.30 -10.43 -7.58
CA GLY A 176 32.53 -9.71 -7.90
C GLY A 176 32.24 -8.34 -8.51
N ARG A 177 33.29 -7.60 -8.87
CA ARG A 177 33.18 -6.25 -9.43
C ARG A 177 32.29 -6.14 -10.67
N GLY A 178 32.28 -7.17 -11.51
CA GLY A 178 31.43 -7.24 -12.71
C GLY A 178 29.94 -7.25 -12.38
N ASP A 179 29.57 -7.73 -11.19
CA ASP A 179 28.18 -7.81 -10.74
C ASP A 179 27.62 -6.46 -10.26
N SER A 180 28.43 -5.40 -10.21
CA SER A 180 27.96 -4.03 -9.90
C SER A 180 26.87 -3.56 -10.87
N TYR A 181 26.80 -4.12 -12.07
CA TYR A 181 25.77 -3.84 -13.08
C TYR A 181 24.58 -4.80 -13.04
N ARG A 182 24.45 -5.62 -12.00
CA ARG A 182 23.30 -6.48 -11.76
C ARG A 182 22.30 -5.85 -10.80
N MET A 183 21.04 -6.31 -10.84
CA MET A 183 20.01 -5.96 -9.87
C MET A 183 20.29 -6.69 -8.57
N LEU A 184 20.91 -6.03 -7.62
CA LEU A 184 21.35 -6.62 -6.37
C LEU A 184 20.61 -6.00 -5.16
N CYS A 185 20.29 -6.83 -4.18
CA CYS A 185 19.82 -6.36 -2.86
C CYS A 185 20.95 -5.61 -2.13
N PRO A 186 20.63 -4.82 -1.08
CA PRO A 186 21.64 -4.06 -0.35
C PRO A 186 22.79 -4.92 0.22
N ALA A 187 22.47 -6.15 0.66
CA ALA A 187 23.48 -7.08 1.20
C ALA A 187 24.48 -7.53 0.12
N CYS A 188 23.98 -8.08 -0.99
CA CYS A 188 24.83 -8.51 -2.09
C CYS A 188 25.59 -7.33 -2.74
N ARG A 189 24.96 -6.15 -2.83
CA ARG A 189 25.63 -4.98 -3.36
C ARG A 189 26.79 -4.52 -2.45
N ARG A 190 26.59 -4.57 -1.15
CA ARG A 190 27.66 -4.30 -0.18
C ARG A 190 28.83 -5.28 -0.36
N GLU A 191 28.54 -6.55 -0.58
CA GLU A 191 29.55 -7.59 -0.78
C GLU A 191 30.42 -7.31 -2.02
N VAL A 192 29.80 -6.90 -3.15
CA VAL A 192 30.53 -6.46 -4.35
C VAL A 192 31.58 -5.39 -4.06
N TYR A 193 31.28 -4.46 -3.15
CA TYR A 193 32.22 -3.36 -2.84
C TYR A 193 33.22 -3.69 -1.74
N LEU A 194 32.96 -4.67 -0.89
CA LEU A 194 33.83 -5.01 0.25
C LEU A 194 34.79 -6.16 -0.03
N THR A 195 34.45 -7.04 -0.98
CA THR A 195 35.29 -8.22 -1.34
C THR A 195 36.26 -7.95 -2.49
N GLU A 196 36.45 -6.69 -2.85
CA GLU A 196 37.44 -6.32 -3.86
C GLU A 196 38.86 -6.51 -3.30
N ASP A 197 39.54 -7.54 -3.78
CA ASP A 197 40.97 -7.73 -3.53
C ASP A 197 41.76 -6.65 -4.27
N TRP A 198 42.15 -5.62 -3.58
CA TRP A 198 43.01 -4.53 -4.09
C TRP A 198 44.47 -4.96 -4.28
N LEU A 199 44.80 -6.19 -3.90
CA LEU A 199 46.15 -6.76 -3.85
C LEU A 199 46.30 -7.99 -4.77
N GLY A 200 45.46 -8.14 -5.79
CA GLY A 200 45.61 -9.19 -6.81
C GLY A 200 46.72 -8.93 -7.79
#